data_e9742908d83adbd482ea9ea886715ec3
#
_entry.id   e9742908d83adbd482ea9ea886715ec3
#
_cell.length_a   1.000
_cell.length_b   1.000
_cell.length_c   1.000
_cell.angle_alpha   90.00
_cell.angle_beta   90.00
_cell.angle_gamma   90.00
#
_symmetry.space_group_name_H-M   'P 1'
#
loop_
_entity.id
_entity.type
_entity.pdbx_description
1 polymer ?
#
loop_
_entity_poly.entity_id
_entity_poly.type
_entity_poly.pdbx_seq_one_letter_code
_entity_poly.pdbx_strand_id
1 'polypeptide(L)' 'MSIKFPLVTGAQAKEIRDKLRMNQTECWGAVFITQSGASRYESGQAIPKPAQILIALKYGKGKMKAQAAKALGIEAAKA' A
#
# COMPACT_ATOMS: atom_id res chain seq x y z
N MET A 1 -12.32 13.15 -11.20
CA MET A 1 -12.79 12.43 -10.01
C MET A 1 -11.66 12.23 -9.03
N SER A 2 -11.90 12.56 -7.79
CA SER A 2 -10.81 12.50 -6.81
C SER A 2 -10.73 11.12 -6.15
N ILE A 3 -9.51 10.76 -5.78
CA ILE A 3 -9.22 9.52 -5.07
C ILE A 3 -9.21 9.85 -3.58
N LYS A 4 -9.93 9.06 -2.82
CA LYS A 4 -9.96 9.25 -1.37
C LYS A 4 -8.84 8.48 -0.70
N PHE A 5 -8.10 9.16 0.13
CA PHE A 5 -7.09 8.53 0.96
C PHE A 5 -7.61 8.44 2.39
N PRO A 6 -7.16 7.46 3.16
CA PRO A 6 -6.11 6.50 2.80
C PRO A 6 -6.63 5.39 1.88
N LEU A 7 -5.79 4.96 0.97
CA LEU A 7 -6.08 3.77 0.16
C LEU A 7 -5.89 2.52 0.99
N VAL A 8 -4.92 2.57 1.89
CA VAL A 8 -4.64 1.45 2.78
C VAL A 8 -4.14 2.01 4.10
N THR A 9 -4.62 1.45 5.20
CA THR A 9 -4.14 1.83 6.54
C THR A 9 -3.05 0.87 6.98
N GLY A 10 -2.35 1.26 8.05
CA GLY A 10 -1.33 0.37 8.62
C GLY A 10 -1.91 -0.96 9.06
N ALA A 11 -3.12 -0.93 9.65
CA ALA A 11 -3.78 -2.16 10.07
C ALA A 11 -4.10 -3.06 8.88
N GLN A 12 -4.58 -2.45 7.79
CA GLN A 12 -4.87 -3.21 6.58
C GLN A 12 -3.60 -3.80 5.96
N ALA A 13 -2.53 -3.01 5.95
CA ALA A 13 -1.26 -3.49 5.43
C ALA A 13 -0.73 -4.67 6.24
N LYS A 14 -0.87 -4.59 7.57
CA LYS A 14 -0.44 -5.69 8.42
C LYS A 14 -1.27 -6.93 8.15
N GLU A 15 -2.56 -6.77 7.98
CA GLU A 15 -3.44 -7.90 7.70
C GLU A 15 -3.05 -8.56 6.37
N ILE A 16 -2.80 -7.76 5.36
CA ILE A 16 -2.36 -8.29 4.06
C ILE A 16 -1.05 -9.04 4.22
N ARG A 17 -0.11 -8.46 4.95
CA ARG A 17 1.18 -9.07 5.19
C ARG A 17 1.04 -10.42 5.89
N ASP A 18 0.19 -10.47 6.92
CA ASP A 18 -0.04 -11.70 7.66
C ASP A 18 -0.62 -12.79 6.78
N LYS A 19 -1.56 -12.42 5.92
CA LYS A 19 -2.16 -13.38 5.00
C LYS A 19 -1.15 -13.95 4.02
N LEU A 20 -0.19 -13.14 3.63
CA LEU A 20 0.86 -13.56 2.70
C LEU A 20 2.03 -14.23 3.43
N ARG A 21 1.99 -14.27 4.75
CA ARG A 21 3.03 -14.88 5.58
C ARG A 21 4.40 -14.24 5.35
N MET A 22 4.39 -12.92 5.23
CA MET A 22 5.62 -12.16 5.04
C MET A 22 5.95 -11.41 6.32
N ASN A 23 7.26 -11.22 6.58
CA ASN A 23 7.64 -10.36 7.69
C ASN A 23 7.65 -8.90 7.24
N GLN A 24 7.84 -7.98 8.19
CA GLN A 24 7.81 -6.55 7.88
C GLN A 24 8.85 -6.17 6.84
N THR A 25 10.04 -6.69 6.98
CA THR A 25 11.13 -6.35 6.07
C THR A 25 10.83 -6.79 4.65
N GLU A 26 10.27 -7.98 4.49
CA GLU A 26 9.93 -8.49 3.16
C GLU A 26 8.82 -7.68 2.51
N CYS A 27 7.73 -7.48 3.24
CA CYS A 27 6.55 -6.86 2.68
C CYS A 27 6.80 -5.38 2.36
N TRP A 28 7.29 -4.66 3.34
CA TRP A 28 7.48 -3.23 3.18
C TRP A 28 8.73 -2.89 2.38
N GLY A 29 9.75 -3.75 2.45
CA GLY A 29 10.97 -3.55 1.66
C GLY A 29 10.68 -3.59 0.17
N ALA A 30 9.72 -4.38 -0.24
CA ALA A 30 9.34 -4.48 -1.65
C ALA A 30 8.75 -3.18 -2.17
N VAL A 31 8.28 -2.30 -1.29
CA VAL A 31 7.78 -0.98 -1.68
C VAL A 31 8.72 0.12 -1.16
N PHE A 32 9.96 -0.24 -0.90
CA PHE A 32 11.03 0.69 -0.56
C PHE A 32 10.86 1.38 0.78
N ILE A 33 10.26 0.69 1.74
CA ILE A 33 10.08 1.20 3.09
C ILE A 33 10.95 0.39 4.04
N THR A 34 11.69 1.10 4.90
CA THR A 34 12.55 0.43 5.88
C THR A 34 11.71 -0.24 6.95
N GLN A 35 12.33 -1.17 7.68
CA GLN A 35 11.63 -1.85 8.77
C GLN A 35 11.20 -0.86 9.86
N SER A 36 12.01 0.16 10.15
CA SER A 36 11.62 1.18 11.10
C SER A 36 10.33 1.88 10.68
N GLY A 37 10.25 2.26 9.41
CA GLY A 37 9.04 2.87 8.88
C GLY A 37 7.86 1.91 8.93
N ALA A 38 8.09 0.66 8.54
CA ALA A 38 7.05 -0.35 8.56
C ALA A 38 6.46 -0.52 9.95
N SER A 39 7.32 -0.59 10.94
CA SER A 39 6.88 -0.75 12.33
C SER A 39 6.01 0.42 12.76
N ARG A 40 6.41 1.65 12.42
CA ARG A 40 5.64 2.83 12.78
C ARG A 40 4.28 2.85 12.09
N TYR A 41 4.24 2.50 10.81
CA TYR A 41 3.00 2.51 10.05
C TYR A 41 2.02 1.45 10.55
N GLU A 42 2.53 0.27 10.84
CA GLU A 42 1.67 -0.80 11.37
C GLU A 42 1.20 -0.48 12.78
N SER A 43 1.90 0.41 13.49
CA SER A 43 1.49 0.85 14.82
C SER A 43 0.49 2.01 14.81
N GLY A 44 0.17 2.52 13.63
CA GLY A 44 -0.87 3.55 13.53
C GLY A 44 -0.44 4.87 12.93
N GLN A 45 0.85 5.05 12.64
CA GLN A 45 1.29 6.27 12.00
C GLN A 45 0.78 6.33 10.56
N ALA A 46 0.42 7.51 10.10
CA ALA A 46 -0.11 7.67 8.75
C ALA A 46 0.93 7.29 7.70
N ILE A 47 0.51 6.50 6.71
CA ILE A 47 1.38 6.08 5.61
C ILE A 47 1.42 7.18 4.57
N PRO A 48 2.60 7.58 4.08
CA PRO A 48 2.67 8.56 3.00
C PRO A 48 1.90 8.09 1.77
N LYS A 49 1.30 9.02 1.05
CA LYS A 49 0.49 8.67 -0.11
C LYS A 49 1.22 7.81 -1.14
N PRO A 50 2.47 8.12 -1.52
CA PRO A 50 3.16 7.27 -2.49
C PRO A 50 3.31 5.83 -1.99
N ALA A 51 3.59 5.65 -0.70
CA ALA A 51 3.72 4.32 -0.15
C ALA A 51 2.40 3.57 -0.16
N GLN A 52 1.29 4.27 0.14
CA GLN A 52 -0.02 3.66 0.06
C GLN A 52 -0.32 3.15 -1.34
N ILE A 53 0.02 3.96 -2.33
CA ILE A 53 -0.20 3.59 -3.72
C ILE A 53 0.60 2.34 -4.09
N LEU A 54 1.87 2.30 -3.69
CA LEU A 54 2.71 1.15 -3.99
C LEU A 54 2.21 -0.13 -3.33
N ILE A 55 1.80 -0.02 -2.06
CA ILE A 55 1.27 -1.17 -1.35
C ILE A 55 -0.02 -1.67 -2.00
N ALA A 56 -0.90 -0.74 -2.35
CA ALA A 56 -2.16 -1.11 -2.96
C ALA A 56 -1.97 -1.73 -4.33
N LEU A 57 -1.00 -1.25 -5.11
CA LEU A 57 -0.71 -1.84 -6.41
C LEU A 57 -0.09 -3.21 -6.30
N LYS A 58 0.81 -3.39 -5.35
CA LYS A 58 1.54 -4.64 -5.25
C LYS A 58 0.75 -5.71 -4.52
N TYR A 59 0.06 -5.35 -3.45
CA TYR A 59 -0.60 -6.32 -2.60
C TYR A 59 -2.12 -6.20 -2.56
N GLY A 60 -2.65 -5.07 -3.01
CA GLY A 60 -4.09 -4.85 -2.97
C GLY A 60 -4.83 -5.64 -4.02
N LYS A 61 -6.14 -5.74 -3.86
CA LYS A 61 -7.01 -6.43 -4.80
C LYS A 61 -8.26 -5.60 -5.02
N GLY A 62 -8.90 -5.82 -6.15
CA GLY A 62 -10.18 -5.19 -6.43
C GLY A 62 -10.11 -3.67 -6.41
N LYS A 63 -10.99 -3.05 -5.65
CA LYS A 63 -11.07 -1.60 -5.59
C LYS A 63 -9.80 -0.93 -5.13
N MET A 64 -9.14 -1.52 -4.16
CA MET A 64 -7.91 -0.92 -3.63
C MET A 64 -6.86 -0.79 -4.72
N LYS A 65 -6.65 -1.85 -5.48
CA LYS A 65 -5.68 -1.85 -6.56
C LYS A 65 -6.11 -0.90 -7.67
N ALA A 66 -7.39 -0.91 -8.01
CA ALA A 66 -7.90 -0.03 -9.06
C ALA A 66 -7.74 1.43 -8.71
N GLN A 67 -8.01 1.79 -7.45
CA GLN A 67 -7.84 3.16 -7.01
C GLN A 67 -6.39 3.59 -7.02
N ALA A 68 -5.48 2.71 -6.66
CA ALA A 68 -4.06 3.01 -6.69
C ALA A 68 -3.59 3.26 -8.11
N ALA A 69 -4.02 2.43 -9.04
CA ALA A 69 -3.67 2.61 -10.45
C ALA A 69 -4.20 3.94 -10.98
N LYS A 70 -5.42 4.26 -10.60
CA LYS A 70 -6.02 5.52 -11.02
C LYS A 70 -5.26 6.72 -10.43
N ALA A 71 -4.85 6.61 -9.18
CA ALA A 71 -4.10 7.69 -8.51
C ALA A 71 -2.78 7.97 -9.22
N LEU A 72 -2.15 6.94 -9.78
CA LEU A 72 -0.92 7.09 -10.54
C LEU A 72 -1.14 7.41 -12.02
N GLY A 73 -2.39 7.34 -12.48
CA GLY A 73 -2.67 7.53 -13.88
C GLY A 73 -2.31 6.33 -14.74
N ILE A 74 -2.01 5.20 -14.13
CA ILE A 74 -1.60 4.01 -14.89
C ILE A 74 -2.70 3.51 -15.80
N GLU A 75 -3.94 3.63 -15.37
CA GLU A 75 -5.04 3.13 -16.18
C GLU A 75 -5.11 3.82 -17.54
N ALA A 76 -4.65 5.06 -17.61
CA ALA A 76 -4.63 5.77 -18.87
C ALA A 76 -3.62 5.16 -19.83
N ALA A 77 -2.60 4.51 -19.29
CA ALA A 77 -1.55 3.93 -20.11
C ALA A 77 -1.95 2.60 -20.74
N LYS A 78 -3.02 2.02 -20.27
CA LYS A 78 -3.46 0.75 -20.81
C LYS A 78 -3.92 0.87 -22.27
N ALA A 79 -4.20 2.07 -22.62
CA ALA A 79 -4.61 2.31 -24.00
C ALA A 79 -3.55 1.86 -24.97
#